data_7a3bc1586a456a1f83dc36d7331571be
#
_entry.id   7a3bc1586a456a1f83dc36d7331571be
#
_cell.length_a   1.000
_cell.length_b   1.000
_cell.length_c   1.000
_cell.angle_alpha   90.00
_cell.angle_beta   90.00
_cell.angle_gamma   90.00
#
_symmetry.space_group_name_H-M   'P 1'
#
loop_
_entity.id
_entity.type
_entity.pdbx_description
1 polymer ?
#
loop_
_entity_poly.entity_id
_entity_poly.type
_entity_poly.pdbx_seq_one_letter_code
_entity_poly.pdbx_strand_id
1 'polypeptide(L)'
;MAFASNSGTGPMADINVTPLVDVMLVLLIIFMVTAPALSYQIQVDLPQRTSNPPPQPKDPPEPIRLRIEAGGTVTWNNSPIPISVLQSSLEVEAQRAQQPTLEIETDPDAQYEMLAKVLARAKNSGMEKIAFVDPGQ
;
A
#
# COMPACT_ATOMS: atom_id res chain seq x y z
N MET A 1 -45.97 -32.90 75.99
CA MET A 1 -46.51 -32.07 74.90
C MET A 1 -45.45 -32.03 73.77
N ALA A 2 -45.66 -32.83 72.74
CA ALA A 2 -44.75 -32.93 71.61
C ALA A 2 -45.25 -32.00 70.54
N PHE A 3 -44.43 -31.00 70.19
CA PHE A 3 -44.66 -30.18 69.00
C PHE A 3 -43.97 -30.88 67.82
N ALA A 4 -44.79 -31.47 66.95
CA ALA A 4 -44.32 -31.94 65.69
C ALA A 4 -44.00 -30.76 64.79
N SER A 5 -42.74 -30.56 64.51
CA SER A 5 -42.28 -29.64 63.46
C SER A 5 -42.59 -30.31 62.10
N ASN A 6 -43.61 -29.85 61.47
CA ASN A 6 -43.96 -30.24 60.11
C ASN A 6 -43.04 -29.41 59.15
N SER A 7 -41.87 -29.95 58.87
CA SER A 7 -41.04 -29.41 57.76
C SER A 7 -41.70 -29.83 56.44
N GLY A 8 -42.57 -28.97 55.95
CA GLY A 8 -43.16 -29.13 54.65
C GLY A 8 -42.07 -28.99 53.59
N THR A 9 -41.57 -30.09 53.09
CA THR A 9 -40.85 -30.16 51.82
C THR A 9 -41.84 -29.93 50.71
N GLY A 10 -42.02 -28.65 50.37
CA GLY A 10 -42.79 -28.33 49.16
C GLY A 10 -42.10 -28.96 47.95
N PRO A 11 -42.83 -29.39 46.95
CA PRO A 11 -42.23 -29.92 45.73
C PRO A 11 -41.34 -28.84 45.10
N MET A 12 -40.09 -29.14 45.02
CA MET A 12 -39.17 -28.33 44.22
C MET A 12 -39.56 -28.51 42.76
N ALA A 13 -40.23 -27.51 42.21
CA ALA A 13 -40.54 -27.50 40.80
C ALA A 13 -39.26 -27.15 40.04
N ASP A 14 -38.61 -28.16 39.49
CA ASP A 14 -37.49 -27.95 38.59
C ASP A 14 -38.01 -27.29 37.31
N ILE A 15 -37.59 -26.05 37.07
CA ILE A 15 -37.93 -25.32 35.86
C ILE A 15 -37.02 -25.83 34.74
N ASN A 16 -37.62 -26.48 33.76
CA ASN A 16 -36.86 -26.86 32.56
C ASN A 16 -36.54 -25.63 31.74
N VAL A 17 -35.26 -25.24 31.73
CA VAL A 17 -34.74 -24.05 31.01
C VAL A 17 -34.40 -24.32 29.56
N THR A 18 -34.56 -25.57 29.08
CA THR A 18 -34.19 -25.95 27.70
C THR A 18 -34.93 -25.12 26.64
N PRO A 19 -36.26 -24.86 26.73
CA PRO A 19 -36.93 -24.00 25.76
C PRO A 19 -36.44 -22.56 25.77
N LEU A 20 -36.07 -22.05 26.93
CA LEU A 20 -35.54 -20.69 27.09
C LEU A 20 -34.17 -20.54 26.43
N VAL A 21 -33.29 -21.52 26.66
CA VAL A 21 -31.94 -21.53 26.07
C VAL A 21 -32.02 -21.65 24.55
N ASP A 22 -32.93 -22.45 24.01
CA ASP A 22 -33.13 -22.59 22.58
C ASP A 22 -33.55 -21.27 21.93
N VAL A 23 -34.49 -20.55 22.52
CA VAL A 23 -34.91 -19.23 22.05
C VAL A 23 -33.74 -18.24 22.10
N MET A 24 -32.96 -18.25 23.17
CA MET A 24 -31.80 -17.36 23.30
C MET A 24 -30.72 -17.66 22.25
N LEU A 25 -30.45 -18.94 21.97
CA LEU A 25 -29.49 -19.36 20.94
C LEU A 25 -29.97 -18.94 19.54
N VAL A 26 -31.22 -19.13 19.21
CA VAL A 26 -31.80 -18.74 17.93
C VAL A 26 -31.74 -17.23 17.74
N LEU A 27 -32.09 -16.47 18.76
CA LEU A 27 -31.98 -15.01 18.72
C LEU A 27 -30.53 -14.54 18.55
N LEU A 28 -29.58 -15.18 19.23
CA LEU A 28 -28.17 -14.86 19.12
C LEU A 28 -27.65 -15.09 17.68
N ILE A 29 -28.03 -16.21 17.06
CA ILE A 29 -27.68 -16.52 15.67
C ILE A 29 -28.30 -15.49 14.73
N ILE A 30 -29.58 -15.14 14.93
CA ILE A 30 -30.25 -14.12 14.10
C ILE A 30 -29.53 -12.78 14.22
N PHE A 31 -29.18 -12.33 15.42
CA PHE A 31 -28.42 -11.09 15.61
C PHE A 31 -27.04 -11.14 14.98
N MET A 32 -26.37 -12.29 15.03
CA MET A 32 -25.06 -12.46 14.43
C MET A 32 -25.13 -12.38 12.89
N VAL A 33 -26.15 -12.98 12.28
CA VAL A 33 -26.34 -12.99 10.82
C VAL A 33 -26.86 -11.64 10.30
N THR A 34 -27.72 -10.97 11.08
CA THR A 34 -28.28 -9.68 10.70
C THR A 34 -27.41 -8.48 11.11
N ALA A 35 -26.31 -8.73 11.83
CA ALA A 35 -25.38 -7.65 12.16
C ALA A 35 -24.90 -7.00 10.84
N PRO A 36 -25.15 -5.70 10.65
CA PRO A 36 -24.74 -5.03 9.43
C PRO A 36 -23.22 -5.13 9.32
N ALA A 37 -22.73 -5.73 8.24
CA ALA A 37 -21.34 -5.61 7.89
C ALA A 37 -21.02 -4.11 7.84
N LEU A 38 -20.03 -3.68 8.63
CA LEU A 38 -19.57 -2.31 8.61
C LEU A 38 -19.10 -1.99 7.19
N SER A 39 -20.02 -1.51 6.37
CA SER A 39 -19.65 -0.94 5.09
C SER A 39 -18.91 0.34 5.38
N TYR A 40 -17.59 0.28 5.28
CA TYR A 40 -16.80 1.50 5.17
C TYR A 40 -17.23 2.15 3.86
N GLN A 41 -17.98 3.23 3.97
CA GLN A 41 -18.20 4.10 2.84
C GLN A 41 -16.85 4.70 2.48
N ILE A 42 -16.22 4.13 1.46
CA ILE A 42 -15.12 4.80 0.81
C ILE A 42 -15.75 6.03 0.17
N GLN A 43 -15.53 7.19 0.77
CA GLN A 43 -15.85 8.45 0.13
C GLN A 43 -14.92 8.58 -1.07
N VAL A 44 -15.39 8.10 -2.21
CA VAL A 44 -14.78 8.47 -3.47
C VAL A 44 -15.25 9.87 -3.74
N ASP A 45 -14.41 10.84 -3.46
CA ASP A 45 -14.62 12.21 -3.93
C ASP A 45 -14.66 12.16 -5.46
N LEU A 46 -15.86 12.01 -5.98
CA LEU A 46 -16.09 12.22 -7.40
C LEU A 46 -15.80 13.70 -7.67
N PRO A 47 -14.84 14.01 -8.54
CA PRO A 47 -14.57 15.38 -8.88
C PRO A 47 -15.85 16.02 -9.40
N GLN A 48 -16.44 16.89 -8.59
CA GLN A 48 -17.54 17.71 -9.04
C GLN A 48 -17.00 18.60 -10.17
N ARG A 49 -17.74 18.67 -11.26
CA ARG A 49 -17.43 19.60 -12.35
C ARG A 49 -17.58 21.02 -11.81
N THR A 50 -16.56 21.50 -11.15
CA THR A 50 -16.41 22.91 -10.87
C THR A 50 -16.20 23.61 -12.21
N SER A 51 -16.95 24.66 -12.45
CA SER A 51 -16.86 25.49 -13.67
C SER A 51 -15.52 26.22 -13.82
N ASN A 52 -14.62 26.05 -12.88
CA ASN A 52 -13.21 26.38 -13.02
C ASN A 52 -12.52 25.10 -13.51
N PRO A 53 -11.93 25.08 -14.71
CA PRO A 53 -11.06 23.98 -15.08
C PRO A 53 -9.99 23.87 -13.99
N PRO A 54 -9.82 22.68 -13.38
CA PRO A 54 -8.71 22.49 -12.47
C PRO A 54 -7.44 22.89 -13.23
N PRO A 55 -6.46 23.51 -12.56
CA PRO A 55 -5.19 23.77 -13.21
C PRO A 55 -4.76 22.46 -13.85
N GLN A 56 -4.59 22.50 -15.18
CA GLN A 56 -4.21 21.31 -15.95
C GLN A 56 -3.07 20.65 -15.18
N PRO A 57 -3.15 19.35 -14.87
CA PRO A 57 -2.03 18.65 -14.29
C PRO A 57 -0.86 18.99 -15.20
N LYS A 58 0.14 19.69 -14.68
CA LYS A 58 1.38 19.88 -15.44
C LYS A 58 1.80 18.48 -15.85
N ASP A 59 1.94 18.26 -17.14
CA ASP A 59 2.39 16.99 -17.66
C ASP A 59 3.56 16.50 -16.79
N PRO A 60 3.51 15.25 -16.33
CA PRO A 60 4.60 14.73 -15.51
C PRO A 60 5.92 14.99 -16.25
N PRO A 61 6.98 15.39 -15.57
CA PRO A 61 8.25 15.64 -16.22
C PRO A 61 8.70 14.38 -16.95
N GLU A 62 9.33 14.56 -18.10
CA GLU A 62 9.86 13.45 -18.88
C GLU A 62 10.79 12.58 -18.02
N PRO A 63 10.65 11.26 -18.08
CA PRO A 63 11.50 10.37 -17.31
C PRO A 63 12.96 10.47 -17.76
N ILE A 64 13.88 10.36 -16.82
CA ILE A 64 15.31 10.28 -17.10
C ILE A 64 15.65 8.82 -17.36
N ARG A 65 16.21 8.52 -18.52
CA ARG A 65 16.64 7.17 -18.87
C ARG A 65 18.14 7.03 -18.65
N LEU A 66 18.50 6.16 -17.72
CA LEU A 66 19.87 5.72 -17.52
C LEU A 66 20.01 4.30 -18.07
N ARG A 67 20.89 4.13 -19.04
CA ARG A 67 21.23 2.80 -19.57
C ARG A 67 22.65 2.44 -19.17
N ILE A 68 22.80 1.22 -18.65
CA ILE A 68 24.08 0.62 -18.29
C ILE A 68 24.42 -0.42 -19.35
N GLU A 69 25.46 -0.17 -20.12
CA GLU A 69 25.93 -1.08 -21.16
C GLU A 69 26.83 -2.20 -20.59
N ALA A 70 26.96 -3.30 -21.34
CA ALA A 70 27.80 -4.43 -20.96
C ALA A 70 29.25 -4.03 -20.61
N GLY A 71 29.79 -3.03 -21.27
CA GLY A 71 31.13 -2.47 -21.02
C GLY A 71 31.25 -1.60 -19.77
N GLY A 72 30.14 -1.39 -19.00
CA GLY A 72 30.14 -0.53 -17.82
C GLY A 72 29.99 0.96 -18.14
N THR A 73 29.72 1.31 -19.39
CA THR A 73 29.39 2.70 -19.77
C THR A 73 27.97 3.01 -19.31
N VAL A 74 27.80 4.19 -18.71
CA VAL A 74 26.47 4.71 -18.33
C VAL A 74 26.09 5.81 -19.29
N THR A 75 24.90 5.69 -19.86
CA THR A 75 24.33 6.71 -20.75
C THR A 75 23.14 7.40 -20.10
N TRP A 76 23.06 8.70 -20.21
CA TRP A 76 21.95 9.55 -19.77
C TRP A 76 21.18 10.04 -21.00
N ASN A 77 19.94 9.63 -21.15
CA ASN A 77 19.13 9.95 -22.34
C ASN A 77 19.89 9.77 -23.66
N ASN A 78 20.55 8.61 -23.81
CA ASN A 78 21.38 8.24 -24.95
C ASN A 78 22.74 8.99 -25.07
N SER A 79 23.14 9.81 -24.11
CA SER A 79 24.43 10.46 -24.08
C SER A 79 25.32 9.84 -23.00
N PRO A 80 26.56 9.45 -23.29
CA PRO A 80 27.45 8.88 -22.28
C PRO A 80 27.75 9.88 -21.17
N ILE A 81 27.62 9.45 -19.93
CA ILE A 81 27.89 10.27 -18.74
C ILE A 81 28.92 9.56 -17.85
N PRO A 82 29.97 10.27 -17.41
CA PRO A 82 30.88 9.75 -16.41
C PRO A 82 30.17 9.52 -15.07
N ILE A 83 30.45 8.43 -14.41
CA ILE A 83 29.84 8.09 -13.14
C ILE A 83 30.17 9.13 -12.03
N SER A 84 31.26 9.84 -12.16
CA SER A 84 31.66 10.93 -11.25
C SER A 84 30.72 12.13 -11.30
N VAL A 85 30.12 12.40 -12.46
CA VAL A 85 29.21 13.54 -12.70
C VAL A 85 27.76 13.13 -12.48
N LEU A 86 27.46 11.83 -12.54
CA LEU A 86 26.11 11.29 -12.44
C LEU A 86 25.38 11.76 -11.17
N GLN A 87 26.05 11.75 -10.04
CA GLN A 87 25.44 12.12 -8.76
C GLN A 87 25.02 13.59 -8.74
N SER A 88 25.89 14.50 -9.14
CA SER A 88 25.57 15.93 -9.18
C SER A 88 24.47 16.27 -10.19
N SER A 89 24.44 15.57 -11.32
CA SER A 89 23.37 15.74 -12.31
C SER A 89 22.01 15.26 -11.75
N LEU A 90 21.98 14.13 -11.05
CA LEU A 90 20.78 13.63 -10.40
C LEU A 90 20.32 14.51 -9.23
N GLU A 91 21.24 15.11 -8.48
CA GLU A 91 20.92 16.05 -7.39
C GLU A 91 20.16 17.28 -7.91
N VAL A 92 20.57 17.80 -9.07
CA VAL A 92 19.86 18.93 -9.70
C VAL A 92 18.45 18.54 -10.10
N GLU A 93 18.26 17.36 -10.66
CA GLU A 93 16.94 16.86 -11.05
C GLU A 93 16.07 16.50 -9.83
N ALA A 94 16.68 16.00 -8.75
CA ALA A 94 15.98 15.67 -7.51
C ALA A 94 15.41 16.91 -6.81
N GLN A 95 16.03 18.07 -6.97
CA GLN A 95 15.60 19.35 -6.38
C GLN A 95 14.49 20.05 -7.17
N ARG A 96 14.07 19.50 -8.31
CA ARG A 96 12.94 20.07 -9.06
C ARG A 96 11.63 19.94 -8.29
N ALA A 97 10.76 20.93 -8.46
CA ALA A 97 9.42 20.93 -7.82
C ALA A 97 8.57 19.69 -8.17
N GLN A 98 8.78 19.14 -9.38
CA GLN A 98 8.25 17.85 -9.80
C GLN A 98 9.44 16.97 -10.18
N GLN A 99 9.73 16.00 -9.33
CA GLN A 99 10.83 15.09 -9.54
C GLN A 99 10.50 14.13 -10.69
N PRO A 100 11.35 14.03 -11.73
CA PRO A 100 11.19 13.07 -12.80
C PRO A 100 11.40 11.63 -12.29
N THR A 101 10.81 10.66 -12.98
CA THR A 101 11.08 9.25 -12.72
C THR A 101 12.43 8.88 -13.33
N LEU A 102 13.28 8.23 -12.56
CA LEU A 102 14.54 7.68 -13.03
C LEU A 102 14.32 6.25 -13.52
N GLU A 103 14.39 6.03 -14.82
CA GLU A 103 14.31 4.72 -15.44
C GLU A 103 15.73 4.16 -15.63
N ILE A 104 16.01 3.02 -15.02
CA ILE A 104 17.29 2.34 -15.13
C ILE A 104 17.11 1.11 -16.02
N GLU A 105 17.76 1.14 -17.17
CA GLU A 105 17.87 0.04 -18.11
C GLU A 105 19.25 -0.60 -17.96
N THR A 106 19.30 -1.90 -17.75
CA THR A 106 20.55 -2.63 -17.55
C THR A 106 20.71 -3.67 -18.64
N ASP A 107 21.83 -3.64 -19.36
CA ASP A 107 22.17 -4.70 -20.30
C ASP A 107 22.32 -6.03 -19.56
N PRO A 108 21.82 -7.17 -20.09
CA PRO A 108 21.95 -8.49 -19.46
C PRO A 108 23.40 -8.89 -19.14
N ASP A 109 24.35 -8.42 -19.96
CA ASP A 109 25.78 -8.66 -19.80
C ASP A 109 26.51 -7.58 -18.98
N ALA A 110 25.76 -6.61 -18.44
CA ALA A 110 26.35 -5.55 -17.61
C ALA A 110 26.81 -6.07 -16.25
N GLN A 111 27.92 -5.54 -15.78
CA GLN A 111 28.46 -5.91 -14.47
C GLN A 111 27.53 -5.39 -13.34
N TYR A 112 27.11 -6.31 -12.46
CA TYR A 112 26.26 -5.98 -11.30
C TYR A 112 26.87 -4.89 -10.40
N GLU A 113 28.20 -4.84 -10.30
CA GLU A 113 28.92 -3.80 -9.57
C GLU A 113 28.60 -2.40 -10.09
N MET A 114 28.48 -2.25 -11.41
CA MET A 114 28.15 -0.96 -12.02
C MET A 114 26.72 -0.54 -11.72
N LEU A 115 25.78 -1.47 -11.80
CA LEU A 115 24.38 -1.25 -11.40
C LEU A 115 24.28 -0.81 -9.94
N ALA A 116 25.01 -1.49 -9.04
CA ALA A 116 25.04 -1.13 -7.63
C ALA A 116 25.60 0.27 -7.37
N LYS A 117 26.65 0.66 -8.10
CA LYS A 117 27.21 2.01 -8.02
C LYS A 117 26.24 3.08 -8.52
N VAL A 118 25.56 2.84 -9.64
CA VAL A 118 24.57 3.76 -10.20
C VAL A 118 23.39 3.93 -9.23
N LEU A 119 22.89 2.82 -8.69
CA LEU A 119 21.78 2.83 -7.73
C LEU A 119 22.15 3.56 -6.44
N ALA A 120 23.35 3.33 -5.91
CA ALA A 120 23.84 4.03 -4.73
C ALA A 120 23.93 5.56 -4.97
N ARG A 121 24.42 5.97 -6.16
CA ARG A 121 24.46 7.39 -6.54
C ARG A 121 23.07 7.99 -6.69
N ALA A 122 22.13 7.27 -7.31
CA ALA A 122 20.74 7.71 -7.45
C ALA A 122 20.06 7.89 -6.09
N LYS A 123 20.25 6.96 -5.16
CA LYS A 123 19.73 7.10 -3.80
C LYS A 123 20.36 8.25 -3.02
N ASN A 124 21.67 8.40 -3.12
CA ASN A 124 22.38 9.47 -2.42
C ASN A 124 22.04 10.87 -2.96
N SER A 125 21.64 10.97 -4.23
CA SER A 125 21.19 12.23 -4.83
C SER A 125 19.76 12.64 -4.44
N GLY A 126 19.02 11.80 -3.69
CA GLY A 126 17.67 12.10 -3.25
C GLY A 126 16.57 11.75 -4.27
N MET A 127 16.87 10.90 -5.25
CA MET A 127 15.85 10.40 -6.18
C MET A 127 14.89 9.44 -5.46
N GLU A 128 13.61 9.78 -5.44
CA GLU A 128 12.56 8.96 -4.80
C GLU A 128 11.91 7.98 -5.77
N LYS A 129 11.78 8.38 -7.05
CA LYS A 129 11.11 7.60 -8.08
C LYS A 129 12.13 6.91 -8.97
N ILE A 130 12.44 5.65 -8.65
CA ILE A 130 13.36 4.82 -9.45
C ILE A 130 12.57 3.65 -9.99
N ALA A 131 12.59 3.46 -11.31
CA ALA A 131 11.98 2.34 -12.01
C ALA A 131 13.07 1.57 -12.77
N PHE A 132 12.91 0.26 -12.84
CA PHE A 132 13.75 -0.59 -13.66
C PHE A 132 13.00 -0.95 -14.94
N VAL A 133 13.67 -0.81 -16.07
CA VAL A 133 13.12 -1.11 -17.38
C VAL A 133 13.91 -2.27 -17.99
N ASP A 134 13.19 -3.29 -18.44
CA ASP A 134 13.80 -4.42 -19.14
C ASP A 134 14.13 -4.00 -20.57
N PRO A 135 15.36 -4.28 -21.07
CA PRO A 135 15.77 -3.90 -22.43
C PRO A 135 15.04 -4.66 -23.54
N GLY A 136 14.05 -5.48 -23.21
CA GLY A 136 13.35 -6.38 -24.14
C GLY A 136 11.87 -6.09 -24.39
N GLN A 137 11.34 -4.95 -23.93
CA GLN A 137 9.94 -4.57 -24.24
C GLN A 137 9.84 -3.23 -24.94
#